data_4dfccd74a3cb1dbbb0f254913d9db034
#
_entry.id   4dfccd74a3cb1dbbb0f254913d9db034
#
_cell.length_a   1.000
_cell.length_b   1.000
_cell.length_c   1.000
_cell.angle_alpha   90.00
_cell.angle_beta   90.00
_cell.angle_gamma   90.00
#
_symmetry.space_group_name_H-M   'P 1'
#
loop_
_entity.id
_entity.type
_entity.pdbx_description
1 polymer ?
#
loop_
_entity_poly.entity_id
_entity_poly.type
_entity_poly.pdbx_seq_one_letter_code
_entity_poly.pdbx_strand_id
1 'polypeptide(L)'
;MTTETAAPKLDKNDPDVIVRPYKFALKPTAIQERKLRQHTGAARFAYNHLIAQWRDDIHTRTEEKERGVPEGELTPFSFKLSAYDMRNYWNHTKGECAPWWPEVSKEIGEDAARRAHDSIKNWYDSKSGKRKGRRMGLPRFHKRGYHESCTFWTGAIRVNPDRHSVTLPRIGTVKTYENTRKFQRKIVKGTARIIRATISRGLHRWYVSFTVYERKRIPETHRNPGSIVGVDMGVGDHVIVAATPN
;
A
#
# COMPACT_ATOMS: atom_id res chain seq x y z
N MET A 1 24.99 -9.22 -33.42
CA MET A 1 23.84 -8.48 -32.88
C MET A 1 23.06 -9.43 -32.01
N THR A 2 23.32 -9.47 -30.71
CA THR A 2 22.57 -10.29 -29.73
C THR A 2 21.37 -9.50 -29.32
N THR A 3 20.19 -9.92 -29.74
CA THR A 3 18.89 -9.41 -29.29
C THR A 3 18.77 -9.71 -27.79
N GLU A 4 18.92 -8.68 -26.97
CA GLU A 4 18.66 -8.72 -25.53
C GLU A 4 17.14 -8.96 -25.35
N THR A 5 16.78 -10.21 -25.16
CA THR A 5 15.37 -10.60 -24.88
C THR A 5 14.98 -10.02 -23.54
N ALA A 6 14.15 -8.98 -23.54
CA ALA A 6 13.66 -8.36 -22.33
C ALA A 6 13.03 -9.44 -21.43
N ALA A 7 13.49 -9.53 -20.19
CA ALA A 7 12.98 -10.50 -19.22
C ALA A 7 11.43 -10.44 -19.14
N PRO A 8 10.72 -11.57 -19.12
CA PRO A 8 9.27 -11.61 -19.15
C PRO A 8 8.69 -10.82 -17.98
N LYS A 9 7.74 -9.96 -18.29
CA LYS A 9 7.11 -9.05 -17.33
C LYS A 9 6.31 -9.86 -16.33
N LEU A 10 6.77 -9.97 -15.08
CA LEU A 10 6.03 -10.66 -14.02
C LEU A 10 4.64 -10.04 -13.85
N ASP A 11 3.59 -10.82 -14.03
CA ASP A 11 2.18 -10.42 -13.90
C ASP A 11 1.53 -11.14 -12.72
N LYS A 12 0.53 -10.50 -12.12
CA LYS A 12 -0.25 -11.07 -11.01
C LYS A 12 -1.12 -12.26 -11.42
N ASN A 13 -1.44 -12.37 -12.71
CA ASN A 13 -2.30 -13.42 -13.26
C ASN A 13 -1.49 -14.66 -13.68
N ASP A 14 -0.15 -14.61 -13.66
CA ASP A 14 0.72 -15.74 -13.92
C ASP A 14 0.64 -16.71 -12.71
N PRO A 15 0.24 -17.98 -12.90
CA PRO A 15 0.10 -18.96 -11.82
C PRO A 15 1.42 -19.23 -11.09
N ASP A 16 2.56 -18.98 -11.74
CA ASP A 16 3.89 -19.13 -11.17
C ASP A 16 4.40 -17.88 -10.45
N VAL A 17 3.58 -16.85 -10.35
CA VAL A 17 3.91 -15.61 -9.65
C VAL A 17 3.14 -15.50 -8.34
N ILE A 18 3.84 -15.13 -7.27
CA ILE A 18 3.27 -14.85 -5.96
C ILE A 18 3.50 -13.39 -5.58
N VAL A 19 2.60 -12.86 -4.76
CA VAL A 19 2.79 -11.56 -4.11
C VAL A 19 3.53 -11.78 -2.79
N ARG A 20 4.73 -11.22 -2.66
CA ARG A 20 5.55 -11.36 -1.46
C ARG A 20 5.92 -9.99 -0.88
N PRO A 21 5.77 -9.79 0.45
CA PRO A 21 6.27 -8.60 1.11
C PRO A 21 7.75 -8.78 1.50
N TYR A 22 8.53 -7.68 1.38
CA TYR A 22 9.88 -7.54 1.93
C TYR A 22 9.90 -6.29 2.80
N LYS A 23 10.24 -6.44 4.08
CA LYS A 23 10.27 -5.34 5.03
C LYS A 23 11.68 -5.13 5.56
N PHE A 24 12.12 -3.86 5.58
CA PHE A 24 13.43 -3.44 6.08
C PHE A 24 13.26 -2.25 7.01
N ALA A 25 14.04 -2.23 8.11
CA ALA A 25 14.13 -1.08 8.98
C ALA A 25 15.08 -0.04 8.35
N LEU A 26 14.65 1.21 8.31
CA LEU A 26 15.41 2.32 7.75
C LEU A 26 16.27 2.99 8.82
N LYS A 27 17.46 3.45 8.40
CA LYS A 27 18.37 4.29 9.19
C LYS A 27 18.48 5.68 8.52
N PRO A 28 17.45 6.52 8.60
CA PRO A 28 17.45 7.82 7.98
C PRO A 28 18.38 8.79 8.71
N THR A 29 18.97 9.73 7.98
CA THR A 29 19.56 10.94 8.56
C THR A 29 18.46 11.88 9.05
N ALA A 30 18.79 12.89 9.85
CA ALA A 30 17.82 13.87 10.34
C ALA A 30 17.05 14.57 9.19
N ILE A 31 17.73 14.87 8.08
CA ILE A 31 17.10 15.46 6.88
C ILE A 31 16.12 14.48 6.24
N GLN A 32 16.52 13.23 6.11
CA GLN A 32 15.65 12.18 5.54
C GLN A 32 14.45 11.89 6.45
N GLU A 33 14.64 11.87 7.76
CA GLU A 33 13.53 11.69 8.70
C GLU A 33 12.50 12.82 8.58
N ARG A 34 12.95 14.08 8.43
CA ARG A 34 12.06 15.21 8.17
C ARG A 34 11.24 15.00 6.90
N LYS A 35 11.89 14.55 5.80
CA LYS A 35 11.20 14.24 4.55
C LYS A 35 10.21 13.07 4.70
N LEU A 36 10.56 12.02 5.45
CA LEU A 36 9.64 10.90 5.75
C LEU A 36 8.39 11.40 6.48
N ARG A 37 8.56 12.22 7.51
CA ARG A 37 7.44 12.85 8.25
C ARG A 37 6.59 13.75 7.37
N GLN A 38 7.23 14.53 6.48
CA GLN A 38 6.54 15.40 5.54
C GLN A 38 5.64 14.59 4.58
N HIS A 39 6.16 13.49 4.00
CA HIS A 39 5.39 12.64 3.09
C HIS A 39 4.24 11.92 3.80
N THR A 40 4.45 11.37 4.99
CA THR A 40 3.36 10.73 5.75
C THR A 40 2.32 11.74 6.25
N GLY A 41 2.77 12.94 6.62
CA GLY A 41 1.90 14.07 6.95
C GLY A 41 1.03 14.52 5.76
N ALA A 42 1.64 14.62 4.58
CA ALA A 42 0.97 14.95 3.32
C ALA A 42 -0.10 13.90 2.94
N ALA A 43 0.24 12.61 3.05
CA ALA A 43 -0.72 11.53 2.80
C ALA A 43 -1.93 11.62 3.72
N ARG A 44 -1.70 11.88 5.01
CA ARG A 44 -2.77 12.09 6.00
C ARG A 44 -3.62 13.32 5.67
N PHE A 45 -2.99 14.43 5.30
CA PHE A 45 -3.70 15.67 4.95
C PHE A 45 -4.61 15.45 3.74
N ALA A 46 -4.09 14.92 2.64
CA ALA A 46 -4.85 14.66 1.43
C ALA A 46 -6.01 13.67 1.67
N TYR A 47 -5.76 12.59 2.43
CA TYR A 47 -6.81 11.66 2.83
C TYR A 47 -7.93 12.38 3.61
N ASN A 48 -7.56 13.16 4.62
CA ASN A 48 -8.54 13.86 5.47
C ASN A 48 -9.33 14.90 4.67
N HIS A 49 -8.69 15.61 3.75
CA HIS A 49 -9.36 16.55 2.86
C HIS A 49 -10.44 15.87 2.01
N LEU A 50 -10.11 14.73 1.39
CA LEU A 50 -11.06 13.96 0.60
C LEU A 50 -12.21 13.39 1.43
N ILE A 51 -11.94 12.92 2.65
CA ILE A 51 -12.98 12.44 3.55
C ILE A 51 -13.85 13.58 4.07
N ALA A 52 -13.29 14.77 4.33
CA ALA A 52 -14.05 15.95 4.73
C ALA A 52 -15.03 16.32 3.62
N GLN A 53 -14.55 16.52 2.38
CA GLN A 53 -15.42 16.86 1.26
C GLN A 53 -16.54 15.84 1.04
N TRP A 54 -16.23 14.55 1.06
CA TRP A 54 -17.26 13.52 0.93
C TRP A 54 -18.30 13.57 2.04
N ARG A 55 -17.89 13.88 3.28
CA ARG A 55 -18.84 14.04 4.40
C ARG A 55 -19.72 15.27 4.24
N ASP A 56 -19.15 16.37 3.77
CA ASP A 56 -19.88 17.61 3.52
C ASP A 56 -20.93 17.39 2.42
N ASP A 57 -20.56 16.71 1.33
CA ASP A 57 -21.51 16.31 0.27
C ASP A 57 -22.67 15.46 0.81
N ILE A 58 -22.38 14.46 1.68
CA ILE A 58 -23.40 13.62 2.33
C ILE A 58 -24.31 14.46 3.22
N HIS A 59 -23.74 15.38 3.99
CA HIS A 59 -24.50 16.24 4.90
C HIS A 59 -25.46 17.13 4.12
N THR A 60 -24.97 17.86 3.11
CA THR A 60 -25.77 18.72 2.23
C THR A 60 -26.93 17.96 1.61
N ARG A 61 -26.68 16.79 1.03
CA ARG A 61 -27.73 15.96 0.41
C ARG A 61 -28.73 15.40 1.42
N THR A 62 -28.30 15.15 2.65
CA THR A 62 -29.21 14.72 3.72
C THR A 62 -30.17 15.84 4.12
N GLU A 63 -29.65 17.06 4.32
CA GLU A 63 -30.45 18.24 4.62
C GLU A 63 -31.45 18.61 3.49
N GLU A 64 -31.00 18.48 2.23
CA GLU A 64 -31.83 18.69 1.04
C GLU A 64 -32.99 17.69 1.01
N LYS A 65 -32.76 16.41 1.30
CA LYS A 65 -33.79 15.36 1.38
C LYS A 65 -34.77 15.63 2.52
N GLU A 66 -34.28 16.05 3.68
CA GLU A 66 -35.12 16.41 4.82
C GLU A 66 -36.03 17.61 4.52
N ARG A 67 -35.58 18.52 3.65
CA ARG A 67 -36.38 19.66 3.12
C ARG A 67 -37.32 19.26 1.99
N GLY A 68 -37.32 17.99 1.56
CA GLY A 68 -38.22 17.48 0.53
C GLY A 68 -37.71 17.73 -0.91
N VAL A 69 -36.42 18.04 -1.11
CA VAL A 69 -35.87 18.22 -2.47
C VAL A 69 -35.88 16.87 -3.21
N PRO A 70 -36.40 16.84 -4.46
CA PRO A 70 -36.45 15.62 -5.26
C PRO A 70 -35.07 15.04 -5.52
N GLU A 71 -34.94 13.72 -5.64
CA GLU A 71 -33.63 13.03 -5.84
C GLU A 71 -32.85 13.57 -7.06
N GLY A 72 -33.55 13.97 -8.13
CA GLY A 72 -32.94 14.50 -9.36
C GLY A 72 -32.45 15.96 -9.26
N GLU A 73 -32.84 16.68 -8.21
CA GLU A 73 -32.49 18.07 -7.96
C GLU A 73 -31.47 18.24 -6.83
N LEU A 74 -31.07 17.14 -6.19
CA LEU A 74 -30.08 17.17 -5.12
C LEU A 74 -28.71 17.63 -5.64
N THR A 75 -28.02 18.41 -4.82
CA THR A 75 -26.64 18.83 -5.12
C THR A 75 -25.77 17.64 -5.50
N PRO A 76 -25.08 17.69 -6.65
CA PRO A 76 -24.20 16.60 -7.07
C PRO A 76 -23.02 16.44 -6.12
N PHE A 77 -22.51 15.21 -5.99
CA PHE A 77 -21.26 14.99 -5.26
C PHE A 77 -20.09 15.70 -5.94
N SER A 78 -19.17 16.25 -5.17
CA SER A 78 -17.94 16.92 -5.65
C SER A 78 -17.07 16.00 -6.50
N PHE A 79 -17.19 14.70 -6.31
CA PHE A 79 -16.51 13.67 -7.14
C PHE A 79 -17.29 12.35 -7.12
N LYS A 80 -17.12 11.57 -8.19
CA LYS A 80 -17.64 10.18 -8.24
C LYS A 80 -16.83 9.28 -7.31
N LEU A 81 -17.47 8.24 -6.77
CA LEU A 81 -16.79 7.27 -5.90
C LEU A 81 -15.87 6.35 -6.72
N SER A 82 -14.78 6.91 -7.19
CA SER A 82 -13.65 6.20 -7.80
C SER A 82 -12.34 6.82 -7.33
N ALA A 83 -11.31 6.00 -7.18
CA ALA A 83 -9.98 6.49 -6.82
C ALA A 83 -9.42 7.48 -7.85
N TYR A 84 -9.82 7.34 -9.11
CA TYR A 84 -9.43 8.23 -10.20
C TYR A 84 -10.06 9.62 -10.04
N ASP A 85 -11.37 9.71 -9.84
CA ASP A 85 -12.08 10.99 -9.70
C ASP A 85 -11.67 11.72 -8.40
N MET A 86 -11.50 10.98 -7.31
CA MET A 86 -10.98 11.52 -6.06
C MET A 86 -9.56 12.08 -6.21
N ARG A 87 -8.68 11.40 -6.98
CA ARG A 87 -7.36 11.92 -7.31
C ARG A 87 -7.44 13.20 -8.15
N ASN A 88 -8.35 13.25 -9.12
CA ASN A 88 -8.54 14.43 -9.95
C ASN A 88 -9.06 15.60 -9.12
N TYR A 89 -10.05 15.40 -8.26
CA TYR A 89 -10.53 16.40 -7.32
C TYR A 89 -9.38 16.93 -6.45
N TRP A 90 -8.58 16.05 -5.84
CA TRP A 90 -7.38 16.45 -5.10
C TRP A 90 -6.43 17.29 -5.94
N ASN A 91 -6.18 16.91 -7.18
CA ASN A 91 -5.28 17.63 -8.06
C ASN A 91 -5.76 19.06 -8.37
N HIS A 92 -7.07 19.29 -8.44
CA HIS A 92 -7.64 20.62 -8.64
C HIS A 92 -7.57 21.47 -7.36
N THR A 93 -7.84 20.90 -6.20
CA THR A 93 -7.97 21.64 -4.93
C THR A 93 -6.64 21.83 -4.18
N LYS A 94 -5.66 20.95 -4.39
CA LYS A 94 -4.39 20.96 -3.63
C LYS A 94 -3.60 22.25 -3.73
N GLY A 95 -3.73 23.00 -4.84
CA GLY A 95 -3.02 24.29 -5.03
C GLY A 95 -3.43 25.32 -3.99
N GLU A 96 -4.69 25.33 -3.61
CA GLU A 96 -5.27 26.25 -2.64
C GLU A 96 -5.04 25.80 -1.21
N CYS A 97 -5.36 24.53 -0.93
CA CYS A 97 -5.33 24.00 0.45
C CYS A 97 -3.96 23.47 0.90
N ALA A 98 -3.03 23.22 -0.02
CA ALA A 98 -1.70 22.67 0.26
C ALA A 98 -0.61 23.28 -0.64
N PRO A 99 -0.29 24.57 -0.55
CA PRO A 99 0.70 25.24 -1.41
C PRO A 99 2.10 24.62 -1.31
N TRP A 100 2.40 23.92 -0.23
CA TRP A 100 3.64 23.19 0.01
C TRP A 100 3.69 21.82 -0.72
N TRP A 101 2.62 21.41 -1.42
CA TRP A 101 2.53 20.10 -2.09
C TRP A 101 3.65 19.80 -3.10
N PRO A 102 4.24 20.76 -3.84
CA PRO A 102 5.36 20.50 -4.73
C PRO A 102 6.61 19.91 -4.06
N GLU A 103 6.74 20.02 -2.74
CA GLU A 103 7.86 19.48 -1.99
C GLU A 103 7.79 17.94 -1.79
N VAL A 104 6.60 17.35 -1.92
CA VAL A 104 6.38 15.92 -1.76
C VAL A 104 6.23 15.20 -3.11
N SER A 105 6.33 13.87 -3.09
CA SER A 105 6.10 13.06 -4.29
C SER A 105 4.63 13.15 -4.74
N LYS A 106 4.42 13.30 -6.04
CA LYS A 106 3.07 13.29 -6.65
C LYS A 106 2.27 12.02 -6.33
N GLU A 107 2.94 10.90 -6.11
CA GLU A 107 2.32 9.60 -5.82
C GLU A 107 1.58 9.57 -4.48
N ILE A 108 1.91 10.50 -3.58
CA ILE A 108 1.26 10.60 -2.27
C ILE A 108 -0.23 10.97 -2.39
N GLY A 109 -0.59 11.82 -3.35
CA GLY A 109 -1.99 12.16 -3.62
C GLY A 109 -2.78 10.97 -4.18
N GLU A 110 -2.16 10.17 -5.03
CA GLU A 110 -2.76 8.94 -5.55
C GLU A 110 -2.99 7.91 -4.43
N ASP A 111 -2.01 7.71 -3.55
CA ASP A 111 -2.15 6.82 -2.38
C ASP A 111 -3.28 7.30 -1.46
N ALA A 112 -3.34 8.60 -1.18
CA ALA A 112 -4.40 9.19 -0.35
C ALA A 112 -5.80 8.99 -0.97
N ALA A 113 -5.94 9.21 -2.28
CA ALA A 113 -7.20 9.03 -2.99
C ALA A 113 -7.65 7.55 -2.97
N ARG A 114 -6.75 6.60 -3.18
CA ARG A 114 -7.05 5.16 -3.07
C ARG A 114 -7.51 4.79 -1.66
N ARG A 115 -6.80 5.24 -0.63
CA ARG A 115 -7.18 4.97 0.77
C ARG A 115 -8.53 5.57 1.12
N ALA A 116 -8.82 6.79 0.67
CA ALA A 116 -10.11 7.43 0.90
C ALA A 116 -11.22 6.67 0.18
N HIS A 117 -11.04 6.34 -1.10
CA HIS A 117 -11.97 5.51 -1.86
C HIS A 117 -12.24 4.18 -1.15
N ASP A 118 -11.20 3.43 -0.76
CA ASP A 118 -11.35 2.12 -0.13
C ASP A 118 -12.07 2.22 1.23
N SER A 119 -11.81 3.30 1.99
CA SER A 119 -12.49 3.54 3.26
C SER A 119 -13.99 3.81 3.06
N ILE A 120 -14.36 4.63 2.09
CA ILE A 120 -15.74 4.95 1.76
C ILE A 120 -16.45 3.72 1.19
N LYS A 121 -15.81 3.04 0.23
CA LYS A 121 -16.34 1.81 -0.37
C LYS A 121 -16.60 0.74 0.69
N ASN A 122 -15.67 0.50 1.59
CA ASN A 122 -15.83 -0.47 2.68
C ASN A 122 -17.01 -0.12 3.60
N TRP A 123 -17.28 1.17 3.84
CA TRP A 123 -18.43 1.61 4.59
C TRP A 123 -19.74 1.32 3.84
N TYR A 124 -19.82 1.63 2.54
CA TYR A 124 -21.00 1.31 1.72
C TYR A 124 -21.22 -0.20 1.61
N ASP A 125 -20.19 -0.98 1.38
CA ASP A 125 -20.26 -2.44 1.30
C ASP A 125 -20.72 -3.05 2.65
N SER A 126 -20.29 -2.45 3.77
CA SER A 126 -20.75 -2.86 5.09
C SER A 126 -22.21 -2.49 5.36
N LYS A 127 -22.65 -1.30 4.91
CA LYS A 127 -24.04 -0.84 5.06
C LYS A 127 -25.01 -1.67 4.21
N SER A 128 -24.60 -2.06 3.01
CA SER A 128 -25.40 -2.87 2.08
C SER A 128 -25.32 -4.39 2.31
N GLY A 129 -24.58 -4.86 3.32
CA GLY A 129 -24.41 -6.28 3.63
C GLY A 129 -23.48 -7.05 2.68
N LYS A 130 -22.85 -6.38 1.68
CA LYS A 130 -21.89 -7.02 0.75
C LYS A 130 -20.61 -7.44 1.43
N ARG A 131 -20.22 -6.78 2.53
CA ARG A 131 -19.02 -7.08 3.29
C ARG A 131 -19.32 -7.99 4.47
N LYS A 132 -18.58 -9.11 4.57
CA LYS A 132 -18.63 -10.01 5.72
C LYS A 132 -17.86 -9.40 6.93
N GLY A 133 -18.26 -9.76 8.15
CA GLY A 133 -17.61 -9.36 9.38
C GLY A 133 -18.31 -8.17 10.09
N ARG A 134 -17.62 -7.58 11.09
CA ARG A 134 -18.18 -6.50 11.91
C ARG A 134 -18.57 -5.29 11.06
N ARG A 135 -19.72 -4.69 11.38
CA ARG A 135 -20.21 -3.45 10.72
C ARG A 135 -19.18 -2.34 10.86
N MET A 136 -18.87 -1.68 9.75
CA MET A 136 -17.97 -0.53 9.71
C MET A 136 -18.76 0.76 9.90
N GLY A 137 -18.22 1.64 10.75
CA GLY A 137 -18.70 3.02 10.87
C GLY A 137 -18.19 3.91 9.73
N LEU A 138 -18.63 5.17 9.74
CA LEU A 138 -18.14 6.19 8.80
C LEU A 138 -16.60 6.27 8.81
N PRO A 139 -15.98 6.51 7.63
CA PRO A 139 -14.54 6.75 7.54
C PRO A 139 -14.10 7.84 8.52
N ARG A 140 -13.07 7.55 9.30
CA ARG A 140 -12.54 8.48 10.32
C ARG A 140 -11.38 9.28 9.77
N PHE A 141 -11.21 10.50 10.28
CA PHE A 141 -9.99 11.27 10.02
C PHE A 141 -8.78 10.61 10.67
N HIS A 142 -7.67 10.64 9.95
CA HIS A 142 -6.39 10.18 10.47
C HIS A 142 -5.80 11.24 11.41
N LYS A 143 -5.45 10.84 12.64
CA LYS A 143 -4.81 11.71 13.63
C LYS A 143 -3.31 11.81 13.37
N ARG A 144 -2.71 12.96 13.77
CA ARG A 144 -1.26 13.14 13.75
C ARG A 144 -0.60 12.17 14.73
N GLY A 145 0.51 11.55 14.31
CA GLY A 145 1.26 10.60 15.13
C GLY A 145 0.66 9.20 15.20
N TYR A 146 -0.51 8.97 14.59
CA TYR A 146 -1.16 7.68 14.57
C TYR A 146 -1.12 7.08 13.16
N HIS A 147 -0.57 5.86 13.01
CA HIS A 147 -0.41 5.16 11.72
C HIS A 147 0.25 6.02 10.62
N GLU A 148 1.37 6.66 10.96
CA GLU A 148 2.15 7.43 9.99
C GLU A 148 2.66 6.52 8.88
N SER A 149 2.03 6.55 7.73
CA SER A 149 2.43 5.76 6.57
C SER A 149 2.04 6.43 5.25
N CYS A 150 2.82 6.16 4.21
CA CYS A 150 2.51 6.54 2.83
C CYS A 150 3.09 5.51 1.86
N THR A 151 2.51 5.42 0.66
CA THR A 151 2.90 4.44 -0.35
C THR A 151 3.41 5.16 -1.59
N PHE A 152 4.56 4.71 -2.08
CA PHE A 152 5.08 5.01 -3.40
C PHE A 152 4.75 3.84 -4.33
N TRP A 153 4.31 4.17 -5.53
CA TRP A 153 4.03 3.19 -6.56
C TRP A 153 5.26 3.07 -7.48
N THR A 154 5.34 2.71 -8.56
CA THR A 154 6.47 2.39 -9.41
C THR A 154 7.40 3.57 -9.77
N GLY A 155 8.53 3.30 -10.35
CA GLY A 155 9.40 4.23 -11.09
C GLY A 155 10.70 4.57 -10.39
N ALA A 156 10.68 5.41 -9.37
CA ALA A 156 11.90 5.86 -8.69
C ALA A 156 12.31 5.03 -7.47
N ILE A 157 11.61 3.92 -7.21
CA ILE A 157 11.93 3.01 -6.09
C ILE A 157 13.02 2.04 -6.53
N ARG A 158 14.13 1.98 -5.79
CA ARG A 158 15.25 1.08 -6.07
C ARG A 158 15.78 0.43 -4.81
N VAL A 159 16.24 -0.81 -4.94
CA VAL A 159 17.09 -1.48 -3.95
C VAL A 159 18.50 -1.41 -4.49
N ASN A 160 19.40 -0.75 -3.78
CA ASN A 160 20.73 -0.42 -4.29
C ASN A 160 21.71 -1.60 -4.20
N PRO A 161 22.77 -1.61 -5.05
CA PRO A 161 23.76 -2.69 -5.07
C PRO A 161 24.66 -2.75 -3.84
N ASP A 162 24.73 -1.67 -3.04
CA ASP A 162 25.53 -1.55 -1.82
C ASP A 162 25.07 -2.47 -0.68
N ARG A 163 23.97 -3.21 -0.89
CA ARG A 163 23.40 -4.22 0.02
C ARG A 163 22.78 -3.67 1.30
N HIS A 164 22.81 -2.36 1.52
CA HIS A 164 22.34 -1.72 2.76
C HIS A 164 21.64 -0.39 2.52
N SER A 165 21.08 -0.17 1.32
CA SER A 165 20.28 1.02 1.07
C SER A 165 19.16 0.81 0.06
N VAL A 166 18.18 1.70 0.12
CA VAL A 166 17.05 1.80 -0.80
C VAL A 166 16.88 3.25 -1.22
N THR A 167 16.48 3.49 -2.47
CA THR A 167 16.18 4.83 -2.96
C THR A 167 14.67 5.00 -3.04
N LEU A 168 14.18 6.11 -2.49
CA LEU A 168 12.77 6.47 -2.42
C LEU A 168 12.53 7.84 -3.07
N PRO A 169 11.41 8.05 -3.78
CA PRO A 169 11.12 9.31 -4.46
C PRO A 169 11.17 10.51 -3.51
N ARG A 170 11.84 11.58 -3.92
CA ARG A 170 11.99 12.83 -3.16
C ARG A 170 12.73 12.72 -1.81
N ILE A 171 12.87 11.52 -1.26
CA ILE A 171 13.59 11.27 0.00
C ILE A 171 15.06 10.99 -0.27
N GLY A 172 15.36 10.30 -1.39
CA GLY A 172 16.70 9.91 -1.79
C GLY A 172 17.09 8.52 -1.27
N THR A 173 18.37 8.25 -1.20
CA THR A 173 18.93 6.96 -0.78
C THR A 173 19.03 6.90 0.75
N VAL A 174 18.26 5.98 1.34
CA VAL A 174 18.19 5.77 2.79
C VAL A 174 18.85 4.43 3.13
N LYS A 175 19.73 4.41 4.14
CA LYS A 175 20.37 3.18 4.62
C LYS A 175 19.33 2.27 5.32
N THR A 176 19.55 0.96 5.24
CA THR A 176 18.78 -0.06 5.95
C THR A 176 19.65 -0.71 7.03
N TYR A 177 19.00 -1.21 8.10
CA TYR A 177 19.69 -2.01 9.11
C TYR A 177 19.98 -3.41 8.59
N GLU A 178 19.04 -4.01 7.88
CA GLU A 178 19.19 -5.35 7.32
C GLU A 178 19.86 -5.32 5.95
N ASN A 179 20.48 -6.44 5.61
CA ASN A 179 21.12 -6.64 4.33
C ASN A 179 20.09 -6.93 3.23
N THR A 180 20.05 -6.10 2.20
CA THR A 180 19.10 -6.19 1.08
C THR A 180 19.57 -7.10 -0.07
N ARG A 181 20.79 -7.72 0.02
CA ARG A 181 21.45 -8.48 -1.06
C ARG A 181 20.56 -9.58 -1.66
N LYS A 182 19.88 -10.37 -0.82
CA LYS A 182 19.03 -11.48 -1.30
C LYS A 182 17.86 -10.94 -2.15
N PHE A 183 17.27 -9.85 -1.73
CA PHE A 183 16.18 -9.20 -2.45
C PHE A 183 16.67 -8.54 -3.74
N GLN A 184 17.75 -7.76 -3.65
CA GLN A 184 18.36 -7.09 -4.79
C GLN A 184 18.78 -8.09 -5.90
N ARG A 185 19.36 -9.24 -5.55
CA ARG A 185 19.70 -10.30 -6.51
C ARG A 185 18.50 -10.84 -7.27
N LYS A 186 17.35 -10.99 -6.62
CA LYS A 186 16.10 -11.44 -7.27
C LYS A 186 15.59 -10.42 -8.27
N ILE A 187 15.69 -9.12 -7.93
CA ILE A 187 15.33 -8.03 -8.84
C ILE A 187 16.24 -8.04 -10.08
N VAL A 188 17.56 -8.09 -9.89
CA VAL A 188 18.52 -8.10 -10.99
C VAL A 188 18.36 -9.33 -11.89
N LYS A 189 18.04 -10.50 -11.30
CA LYS A 189 17.75 -11.73 -12.07
C LYS A 189 16.38 -11.71 -12.76
N GLY A 190 15.57 -10.65 -12.60
CA GLY A 190 14.22 -10.59 -13.15
C GLY A 190 13.22 -11.55 -12.51
N THR A 191 13.58 -12.24 -11.41
CA THR A 191 12.68 -13.16 -10.69
C THR A 191 11.81 -12.46 -9.66
N ALA A 192 12.04 -11.16 -9.42
CA ALA A 192 11.24 -10.31 -8.55
C ALA A 192 11.06 -8.91 -9.16
N ARG A 193 9.85 -8.34 -9.04
CA ARG A 193 9.51 -7.01 -9.51
C ARG A 193 8.81 -6.24 -8.39
N ILE A 194 9.34 -5.07 -8.05
CA ILE A 194 8.71 -4.17 -7.08
C ILE A 194 7.44 -3.58 -7.69
N ILE A 195 6.34 -3.63 -6.96
CA ILE A 195 5.05 -3.04 -7.34
C ILE A 195 4.86 -1.72 -6.61
N ARG A 196 5.17 -1.71 -5.31
CA ARG A 196 5.06 -0.51 -4.46
C ARG A 196 5.97 -0.62 -3.25
N ALA A 197 6.28 0.52 -2.67
CA ALA A 197 6.98 0.63 -1.40
C ALA A 197 6.14 1.45 -0.41
N THR A 198 5.74 0.86 0.70
CA THR A 198 5.03 1.53 1.78
C THR A 198 6.02 1.89 2.88
N ILE A 199 6.13 3.17 3.18
CA ILE A 199 6.86 3.65 4.35
C ILE A 199 5.91 3.66 5.53
N SER A 200 6.38 3.24 6.69
CA SER A 200 5.64 3.32 7.93
C SER A 200 6.56 3.64 9.10
N ARG A 201 6.02 4.38 10.07
CA ARG A 201 6.70 4.62 11.33
C ARG A 201 6.21 3.61 12.37
N GLY A 202 7.14 2.82 12.93
CA GLY A 202 6.91 2.05 14.13
C GLY A 202 7.21 2.87 15.38
N LEU A 203 7.20 2.23 16.55
CA LEU A 203 7.48 2.90 17.83
C LEU A 203 8.81 3.66 17.83
N HIS A 204 9.89 3.01 17.37
CA HIS A 204 11.24 3.57 17.45
C HIS A 204 11.95 3.73 16.11
N ARG A 205 11.38 3.21 15.00
CA ARG A 205 12.06 3.15 13.72
C ARG A 205 11.10 3.39 12.55
N TRP A 206 11.68 3.84 11.45
CA TRP A 206 11.02 3.85 10.16
C TRP A 206 11.25 2.51 9.45
N TYR A 207 10.25 2.08 8.71
CA TYR A 207 10.28 0.86 7.92
C TYR A 207 9.88 1.16 6.49
N VAL A 208 10.45 0.40 5.56
CA VAL A 208 9.96 0.28 4.19
C VAL A 208 9.50 -1.15 3.95
N SER A 209 8.28 -1.31 3.46
CA SER A 209 7.71 -2.60 3.04
C SER A 209 7.48 -2.58 1.53
N PHE A 210 8.20 -3.43 0.81
CA PHE A 210 8.00 -3.62 -0.62
C PHE A 210 6.95 -4.70 -0.86
N THR A 211 5.95 -4.39 -1.70
CA THR A 211 5.08 -5.42 -2.30
C THR A 211 5.70 -5.81 -3.62
N VAL A 212 5.95 -7.08 -3.82
CA VAL A 212 6.75 -7.61 -4.92
C VAL A 212 6.01 -8.76 -5.60
N TYR A 213 6.00 -8.76 -6.93
CA TYR A 213 5.72 -9.98 -7.69
C TYR A 213 7.00 -10.79 -7.76
N GLU A 214 6.95 -12.03 -7.34
CA GLU A 214 8.08 -12.96 -7.31
C GLU A 214 7.70 -14.29 -7.94
N ARG A 215 8.57 -14.81 -8.81
CA ARG A 215 8.38 -16.14 -9.38
C ARG A 215 8.52 -17.20 -8.30
N LYS A 216 7.57 -18.12 -8.23
CA LYS A 216 7.66 -19.29 -7.35
C LYS A 216 8.91 -20.07 -7.68
N ARG A 217 9.60 -20.55 -6.67
CA ARG A 217 10.60 -21.57 -6.81
C ARG A 217 9.93 -22.90 -6.49
N ILE A 218 9.50 -23.60 -7.53
CA ILE A 218 9.01 -24.96 -7.38
C ILE A 218 10.26 -25.85 -7.48
N PRO A 219 10.60 -26.66 -6.48
CA PRO A 219 11.68 -27.65 -6.60
C PRO A 219 11.27 -28.65 -7.69
N GLU A 220 12.15 -28.88 -8.66
CA GLU A 220 11.90 -29.85 -9.74
C GLU A 220 11.83 -31.27 -9.23
N THR A 221 12.53 -31.57 -8.14
CA THR A 221 12.56 -32.90 -7.52
C THR A 221 12.38 -32.77 -6.02
N HIS A 222 11.54 -33.64 -5.46
CA HIS A 222 11.45 -33.82 -4.02
C HIS A 222 12.69 -34.58 -3.52
N ARG A 223 13.27 -34.15 -2.40
CA ARG A 223 14.49 -34.78 -1.87
C ARG A 223 14.28 -36.27 -1.50
N ASN A 224 13.04 -36.59 -1.12
CA ASN A 224 12.59 -37.95 -0.84
C ASN A 224 11.23 -38.19 -1.51
N PRO A 225 11.17 -38.54 -2.80
CA PRO A 225 9.92 -38.57 -3.58
C PRO A 225 8.96 -39.69 -3.12
N GLY A 226 9.44 -40.68 -2.38
CA GLY A 226 8.62 -41.76 -1.82
C GLY A 226 8.14 -41.54 -0.38
N SER A 227 8.50 -40.41 0.25
CA SER A 227 8.13 -40.16 1.65
C SER A 227 6.79 -39.42 1.75
N ILE A 228 5.86 -40.00 2.47
CA ILE A 228 4.61 -39.36 2.88
C ILE A 228 4.77 -38.95 4.35
N VAL A 229 4.54 -37.67 4.65
CA VAL A 229 4.56 -37.16 6.03
C VAL A 229 3.20 -36.56 6.33
N GLY A 230 2.51 -37.13 7.32
CA GLY A 230 1.33 -36.53 7.92
C GLY A 230 1.74 -35.42 8.91
N VAL A 231 1.16 -34.22 8.78
CA VAL A 231 1.36 -33.12 9.74
C VAL A 231 0.01 -32.78 10.34
N ASP A 232 -0.11 -32.95 11.65
CA ASP A 232 -1.27 -32.49 12.42
C ASP A 232 -0.90 -31.20 13.15
N MET A 233 -1.76 -30.18 13.01
CA MET A 233 -1.64 -28.90 13.72
C MET A 233 -2.69 -28.86 14.83
N GLY A 234 -2.31 -29.28 16.03
CA GLY A 234 -3.19 -29.23 17.20
C GLY A 234 -3.25 -27.86 17.87
N VAL A 235 -4.34 -27.61 18.57
CA VAL A 235 -4.55 -26.41 19.41
C VAL A 235 -4.40 -26.84 20.88
N GLY A 236 -3.20 -27.18 21.29
CA GLY A 236 -2.90 -27.64 22.66
C GLY A 236 -1.42 -27.53 22.97
N ASP A 237 -0.96 -28.24 23.99
CA ASP A 237 0.45 -28.21 24.42
C ASP A 237 1.44 -28.71 23.35
N HIS A 238 0.96 -29.41 22.31
CA HIS A 238 1.72 -29.78 21.12
C HIS A 238 1.13 -29.11 19.88
N VAL A 239 1.85 -28.15 19.35
CA VAL A 239 1.38 -27.32 18.23
C VAL A 239 1.53 -28.03 16.88
N ILE A 240 2.49 -28.93 16.72
CA ILE A 240 2.75 -29.65 15.47
C ILE A 240 3.22 -31.09 15.80
N VAL A 241 2.55 -32.06 15.24
CA VAL A 241 2.99 -33.46 15.24
C VAL A 241 3.24 -33.89 13.80
N ALA A 242 4.43 -34.40 13.51
CA ALA A 242 4.77 -34.97 12.21
C ALA A 242 5.07 -36.46 12.37
N ALA A 243 4.42 -37.31 11.59
CA ALA A 243 4.65 -38.76 11.57
C ALA A 243 4.95 -39.24 10.15
N THR A 244 5.88 -40.15 10.03
CA THR A 244 6.11 -40.94 8.81
C THR A 244 5.43 -42.28 8.95
N PRO A 245 4.78 -42.82 7.93
CA PRO A 245 4.34 -44.22 7.95
C PRO A 245 5.58 -45.13 8.04
N ASN A 246 5.52 -46.14 8.90
CA ASN A 246 6.51 -47.22 8.96
C ASN A 246 6.50 -48.06 7.69
#